data_0a92b477e524bee203367470f684248f
#
_entry.id   0a92b477e524bee203367470f684248f
#
_cell.length_a   1.000
_cell.length_b   1.000
_cell.length_c   1.000
_cell.angle_alpha   90.00
_cell.angle_beta   90.00
_cell.angle_gamma   90.00
#
_symmetry.space_group_name_H-M   'P 1'
#
loop_
_entity.id
_entity.type
_entity.pdbx_description
1 polymer ?
#
loop_
_entity_poly.entity_id
_entity_poly.type
_entity_poly.pdbx_seq_one_letter_code
_entity_poly.pdbx_strand_id
1 'polypeptide(L)'
;MATRQHIRNPAEWAVDQVRFAGVSAGSAIQSIVGTDKTRPVVRRIAVGDLADVLAKGLSDTLAYRTDVFFLCLVYPLMGLVLMGLAFNYSMLPLVFPLVAGFALLGPVAAIGLYEMSRRRERGLKTTWANAFGVVRSRAFGSVFVLGLSMVAIFLAWMFAAYWIYQLTLGPEPPASIESFARDVVATSAGWTMTGVGIGVGFLFAVLVLLIGAISFPLLLDREVGVATAVETSIRSVATNPIPMAVWGMIVAGGLVLGSLPLLLGLIIVMPVLGHGTWHLYRKVVSNGQQ
;
A
#
# COMPACT_ATOMS: atom_id res chain seq x y z
N MET A 1 52.84 -14.82 9.36
CA MET A 1 51.88 -15.94 9.43
C MET A 1 50.90 -15.81 8.29
N ALA A 2 51.03 -16.66 7.28
CA ALA A 2 50.17 -16.63 6.10
C ALA A 2 48.83 -17.29 6.44
N THR A 3 47.74 -16.55 6.41
CA THR A 3 46.37 -17.08 6.50
C THR A 3 46.11 -17.97 5.30
N ARG A 4 46.01 -19.29 5.52
CA ARG A 4 45.56 -20.25 4.51
C ARG A 4 44.17 -19.85 4.06
N GLN A 5 44.03 -19.32 2.85
CA GLN A 5 42.74 -19.23 2.17
C GLN A 5 42.30 -20.67 1.90
N HIS A 6 41.32 -21.12 2.68
CA HIS A 6 40.68 -22.39 2.47
C HIS A 6 39.85 -22.30 1.17
N ILE A 7 40.31 -22.97 0.12
CA ILE A 7 39.56 -23.10 -1.14
C ILE A 7 38.35 -23.96 -0.82
N ARG A 8 37.18 -23.34 -0.70
CA ARG A 8 35.92 -24.04 -0.42
C ARG A 8 35.58 -25.02 -1.54
N ASN A 9 35.29 -26.24 -1.18
CA ASN A 9 34.81 -27.28 -2.10
C ASN A 9 33.40 -26.85 -2.61
N PRO A 10 33.08 -26.97 -3.91
CA PRO A 10 31.76 -26.71 -4.46
C PRO A 10 30.62 -27.40 -3.72
N ALA A 11 30.83 -28.59 -3.18
CA ALA A 11 29.87 -29.33 -2.37
C ALA A 11 29.59 -28.63 -1.02
N GLU A 12 30.65 -28.14 -0.34
CA GLU A 12 30.47 -27.32 0.90
C GLU A 12 29.75 -26.04 0.65
N TRP A 13 30.05 -25.37 -0.47
CA TRP A 13 29.32 -24.19 -0.90
C TRP A 13 27.83 -24.48 -1.14
N ALA A 14 27.51 -25.57 -1.83
CA ALA A 14 26.12 -25.98 -2.09
C ALA A 14 25.36 -26.31 -0.78
N VAL A 15 26.02 -27.02 0.16
CA VAL A 15 25.45 -27.31 1.49
C VAL A 15 25.20 -26.02 2.29
N ASP A 16 26.16 -25.08 2.25
CA ASP A 16 25.99 -23.78 2.91
C ASP A 16 24.84 -22.97 2.29
N GLN A 17 24.66 -23.00 0.95
CA GLN A 17 23.53 -22.35 0.30
C GLN A 17 22.18 -22.98 0.69
N VAL A 18 22.09 -24.30 0.78
CA VAL A 18 20.88 -25.00 1.24
C VAL A 18 20.58 -24.69 2.70
N ARG A 19 21.61 -24.66 3.57
CA ARG A 19 21.46 -24.25 4.98
C ARG A 19 21.04 -22.80 5.09
N PHE A 20 21.65 -21.89 4.32
CA PHE A 20 21.28 -20.48 4.30
C PHE A 20 19.84 -20.27 3.82
N ALA A 21 19.42 -20.99 2.76
CA ALA A 21 18.05 -20.98 2.29
C ALA A 21 17.08 -21.54 3.35
N GLY A 22 17.44 -22.61 4.04
CA GLY A 22 16.64 -23.18 5.13
C GLY A 22 16.49 -22.24 6.33
N VAL A 23 17.56 -21.59 6.75
CA VAL A 23 17.56 -20.57 7.82
C VAL A 23 16.73 -19.35 7.41
N SER A 24 16.87 -18.92 6.15
CA SER A 24 16.09 -17.80 5.59
C SER A 24 14.60 -18.14 5.51
N ALA A 25 14.24 -19.36 5.09
CA ALA A 25 12.85 -19.83 5.08
C ALA A 25 12.29 -19.94 6.51
N GLY A 26 13.04 -20.45 7.46
CA GLY A 26 12.66 -20.53 8.87
C GLY A 26 12.41 -19.15 9.48
N SER A 27 13.30 -18.18 9.21
CA SER A 27 13.14 -16.79 9.67
C SER A 27 11.95 -16.10 9.01
N ALA A 28 11.68 -16.37 7.74
CA ALA A 28 10.49 -15.87 7.04
C ALA A 28 9.20 -16.45 7.64
N ILE A 29 9.15 -17.75 7.93
CA ILE A 29 7.99 -18.36 8.59
C ILE A 29 7.79 -17.80 9.99
N GLN A 30 8.86 -17.62 10.78
CA GLN A 30 8.77 -16.99 12.10
C GLN A 30 8.27 -15.55 12.01
N SER A 31 8.66 -14.79 11.00
CA SER A 31 8.14 -13.43 10.83
C SER A 31 6.64 -13.42 10.47
N ILE A 32 6.17 -14.38 9.67
CA ILE A 32 4.76 -14.53 9.30
C ILE A 32 3.90 -14.88 10.52
N VAL A 33 4.39 -15.77 11.37
CA VAL A 33 3.69 -16.20 12.61
C VAL A 33 3.80 -15.13 13.71
N GLY A 34 4.90 -14.39 13.74
CA GLY A 34 5.24 -13.40 14.77
C GLY A 34 5.86 -14.03 16.02
N THR A 35 6.74 -13.31 16.64
CA THR A 35 7.38 -13.69 17.92
C THR A 35 6.74 -12.98 19.10
N ASP A 36 6.18 -11.79 18.88
CA ASP A 36 5.47 -11.01 19.89
C ASP A 36 4.02 -11.51 20.01
N LYS A 37 3.71 -12.15 21.14
CA LYS A 37 2.38 -12.65 21.46
C LYS A 37 1.49 -11.61 22.15
N THR A 38 2.02 -10.41 22.42
CA THR A 38 1.24 -9.34 23.04
C THR A 38 0.23 -8.78 22.04
N ARG A 39 -1.04 -8.77 22.40
CA ARG A 39 -2.06 -8.17 21.54
C ARG A 39 -1.95 -6.64 21.63
N PRO A 40 -1.78 -5.95 20.47
CA PRO A 40 -1.78 -4.51 20.46
C PRO A 40 -3.09 -3.93 20.99
N VAL A 41 -2.99 -2.89 21.83
CA VAL A 41 -4.16 -2.21 22.39
C VAL A 41 -4.61 -1.14 21.42
N VAL A 42 -5.87 -1.21 21.00
CA VAL A 42 -6.49 -0.21 20.12
C VAL A 42 -7.13 0.89 20.95
N ARG A 43 -6.81 2.14 20.65
CA ARG A 43 -7.37 3.35 21.29
C ARG A 43 -8.46 3.95 20.43
N ARG A 44 -9.40 4.63 21.07
CA ARG A 44 -10.36 5.50 20.39
C ARG A 44 -9.69 6.83 20.05
N ILE A 45 -9.98 7.34 18.86
CA ILE A 45 -9.52 8.64 18.36
C ILE A 45 -10.72 9.47 17.90
N ALA A 46 -10.57 10.77 17.91
CA ALA A 46 -11.57 11.70 17.37
C ALA A 46 -11.22 12.10 15.92
N VAL A 47 -12.20 12.58 15.16
CA VAL A 47 -11.96 13.13 13.79
C VAL A 47 -10.97 14.29 13.84
N GLY A 48 -11.01 15.14 14.88
CA GLY A 48 -10.07 16.25 15.07
C GLY A 48 -8.61 15.81 15.19
N ASP A 49 -8.35 14.59 15.63
CA ASP A 49 -7.00 14.02 15.71
C ASP A 49 -6.34 13.85 14.33
N LEU A 50 -7.15 13.74 13.27
CA LEU A 50 -6.65 13.58 11.90
C LEU A 50 -5.93 14.84 11.39
N ALA A 51 -6.28 16.02 11.91
CA ALA A 51 -5.55 17.26 11.59
C ALA A 51 -4.10 17.19 12.11
N ASP A 52 -3.89 16.70 13.33
CA ASP A 52 -2.54 16.49 13.89
C ASP A 52 -1.77 15.40 13.10
N VAL A 53 -2.46 14.33 12.69
CA VAL A 53 -1.89 13.26 11.86
C VAL A 53 -1.38 13.82 10.53
N LEU A 54 -2.19 14.63 9.83
CA LEU A 54 -1.82 15.27 8.57
C LEU A 54 -0.69 16.29 8.75
N ALA A 55 -0.75 17.12 9.82
CA ALA A 55 0.29 18.09 10.12
C ALA A 55 1.66 17.40 10.34
N LYS A 56 1.68 16.28 11.07
CA LYS A 56 2.88 15.46 11.27
C LYS A 56 3.36 14.82 9.98
N GLY A 57 2.45 14.29 9.15
CA GLY A 57 2.75 13.74 7.83
C GLY A 57 3.40 14.79 6.92
N LEU A 58 2.85 15.99 6.90
CA LEU A 58 3.42 17.13 6.16
C LEU A 58 4.79 17.51 6.72
N SER A 59 4.95 17.57 8.06
CA SER A 59 6.24 17.87 8.71
C SER A 59 7.32 16.85 8.33
N ASP A 60 6.97 15.55 8.26
CA ASP A 60 7.89 14.49 7.84
C ASP A 60 8.27 14.66 6.36
N THR A 61 7.29 14.94 5.51
CA THR A 61 7.50 15.19 4.07
C THR A 61 8.46 16.37 3.85
N LEU A 62 8.26 17.48 4.56
CA LEU A 62 9.09 18.67 4.43
C LEU A 62 10.50 18.48 5.00
N ALA A 63 10.65 17.67 6.05
CA ALA A 63 11.94 17.37 6.64
C ALA A 63 12.87 16.57 5.72
N TYR A 64 12.29 15.70 4.89
CA TYR A 64 13.01 14.83 3.96
C TYR A 64 12.64 15.09 2.50
N ARG A 65 12.23 16.31 2.17
CA ARG A 65 11.65 16.69 0.87
C ARG A 65 12.42 16.15 -0.34
N THR A 66 13.75 16.22 -0.35
CA THR A 66 14.56 15.76 -1.48
C THR A 66 14.50 14.24 -1.63
N ASP A 67 14.71 13.51 -0.53
CA ASP A 67 14.70 12.05 -0.52
C ASP A 67 13.31 11.49 -0.83
N VAL A 68 12.27 12.11 -0.24
CA VAL A 68 10.88 11.70 -0.39
C VAL A 68 10.38 11.97 -1.81
N PHE A 69 10.69 13.13 -2.40
CA PHE A 69 10.28 13.44 -3.76
C PHE A 69 10.93 12.52 -4.77
N PHE A 70 12.22 12.20 -4.59
CA PHE A 70 12.91 11.21 -5.41
C PHE A 70 12.23 9.83 -5.33
N LEU A 71 11.92 9.36 -4.12
CA LEU A 71 11.23 8.09 -3.90
C LEU A 71 9.84 8.09 -4.53
N CYS A 72 9.09 9.19 -4.38
CA CYS A 72 7.71 9.28 -4.84
C CYS A 72 7.57 9.56 -6.35
N LEU A 73 8.65 9.90 -7.04
CA LEU A 73 8.65 10.02 -8.51
C LEU A 73 8.28 8.71 -9.21
N VAL A 74 8.50 7.58 -8.55
CA VAL A 74 8.10 6.26 -9.07
C VAL A 74 6.58 6.16 -9.33
N TYR A 75 5.74 6.84 -8.54
CA TYR A 75 4.28 6.74 -8.69
C TYR A 75 3.76 7.31 -10.00
N PRO A 76 4.06 8.56 -10.39
CA PRO A 76 3.64 9.06 -11.70
C PRO A 76 4.29 8.29 -12.84
N LEU A 77 5.55 7.84 -12.71
CA LEU A 77 6.20 7.02 -13.74
C LEU A 77 5.48 5.69 -13.94
N MET A 78 5.17 4.97 -12.86
CA MET A 78 4.40 3.73 -12.93
C MET A 78 2.99 3.97 -13.47
N GLY A 79 2.33 5.05 -13.06
CA GLY A 79 1.02 5.43 -13.57
C GLY A 79 1.05 5.69 -15.08
N LEU A 80 2.06 6.40 -15.59
CA LEU A 80 2.24 6.64 -17.02
C LEU A 80 2.54 5.35 -17.79
N VAL A 81 3.35 4.43 -17.24
CA VAL A 81 3.60 3.11 -17.84
C VAL A 81 2.30 2.31 -17.93
N LEU A 82 1.55 2.23 -16.85
CA LEU A 82 0.26 1.52 -16.81
C LEU A 82 -0.74 2.14 -17.78
N MET A 83 -0.80 3.46 -17.85
CA MET A 83 -1.62 4.19 -18.82
C MET A 83 -1.20 3.87 -20.25
N GLY A 84 0.12 3.88 -20.55
CA GLY A 84 0.66 3.52 -21.87
C GLY A 84 0.31 2.10 -22.29
N LEU A 85 0.36 1.13 -21.37
CA LEU A 85 -0.06 -0.25 -21.63
C LEU A 85 -1.56 -0.37 -21.91
N ALA A 86 -2.37 0.51 -21.33
CA ALA A 86 -3.82 0.53 -21.50
C ALA A 86 -4.31 1.30 -22.74
N PHE A 87 -3.42 1.96 -23.50
CA PHE A 87 -3.77 2.69 -24.74
C PHE A 87 -4.19 1.79 -25.90
N ASN A 88 -4.24 0.48 -25.73
CA ASN A 88 -4.91 -0.39 -26.67
C ASN A 88 -6.43 -0.26 -26.47
N TYR A 89 -7.21 0.01 -27.53
CA TYR A 89 -8.67 0.23 -27.44
C TYR A 89 -9.40 -0.90 -26.71
N SER A 90 -8.94 -2.13 -26.80
CA SER A 90 -9.47 -3.28 -26.05
C SER A 90 -9.30 -3.14 -24.53
N MET A 91 -8.33 -2.38 -24.04
CA MET A 91 -8.04 -2.13 -22.63
C MET A 91 -8.63 -0.82 -22.11
N LEU A 92 -9.18 0.02 -22.99
CA LEU A 92 -9.72 1.34 -22.63
C LEU A 92 -10.72 1.31 -21.49
N PRO A 93 -11.69 0.35 -21.42
CA PRO A 93 -12.62 0.24 -20.30
C PRO A 93 -11.97 -0.05 -18.97
N LEU A 94 -10.77 -0.63 -18.98
CA LEU A 94 -10.01 -0.99 -17.77
C LEU A 94 -9.05 0.09 -17.31
N VAL A 95 -8.89 1.21 -18.04
CA VAL A 95 -7.99 2.32 -17.66
C VAL A 95 -8.38 2.90 -16.30
N PHE A 96 -9.66 3.24 -16.12
CA PHE A 96 -10.14 3.76 -14.84
C PHE A 96 -10.00 2.73 -13.70
N PRO A 97 -10.45 1.47 -13.84
CA PRO A 97 -10.21 0.42 -12.88
C PRO A 97 -8.73 0.21 -12.55
N LEU A 98 -7.84 0.29 -13.55
CA LEU A 98 -6.40 0.13 -13.36
C LEU A 98 -5.82 1.26 -12.50
N VAL A 99 -6.13 2.51 -12.83
CA VAL A 99 -5.68 3.68 -12.07
C VAL A 99 -6.25 3.70 -10.66
N ALA A 100 -7.56 3.44 -10.52
CA ALA A 100 -8.23 3.34 -9.22
C ALA A 100 -7.68 2.16 -8.40
N GLY A 101 -7.44 1.02 -9.05
CA GLY A 101 -6.88 -0.17 -8.42
C GLY A 101 -5.43 0.01 -7.98
N PHE A 102 -4.64 0.82 -8.70
CA PHE A 102 -3.30 1.18 -8.25
C PHE A 102 -3.31 1.86 -6.87
N ALA A 103 -4.36 2.63 -6.57
CA ALA A 103 -4.57 3.21 -5.25
C ALA A 103 -4.76 2.16 -4.14
N LEU A 104 -5.31 0.96 -4.47
CA LEU A 104 -5.45 -0.15 -3.51
C LEU A 104 -4.08 -0.72 -3.08
N LEU A 105 -3.05 -0.54 -3.89
CA LEU A 105 -1.66 -0.89 -3.55
C LEU A 105 -0.96 0.21 -2.72
N GLY A 106 -1.65 1.31 -2.43
CA GLY A 106 -1.13 2.44 -1.67
C GLY A 106 -0.40 2.07 -0.37
N PRO A 107 -0.96 1.21 0.51
CA PRO A 107 -0.29 0.79 1.73
C PRO A 107 1.05 0.07 1.48
N VAL A 108 1.15 -0.73 0.41
CA VAL A 108 2.40 -1.40 0.00
C VAL A 108 3.41 -0.37 -0.50
N ALA A 109 2.95 0.54 -1.34
CA ALA A 109 3.77 1.59 -1.92
C ALA A 109 4.32 2.56 -0.85
N ALA A 110 3.57 2.78 0.23
CA ALA A 110 3.95 3.67 1.34
C ALA A 110 4.91 3.05 2.37
N ILE A 111 5.28 1.77 2.24
CA ILE A 111 6.12 1.06 3.23
C ILE A 111 7.43 1.81 3.51
N GLY A 112 8.10 2.30 2.45
CA GLY A 112 9.32 3.09 2.59
C GLY A 112 9.12 4.38 3.37
N LEU A 113 7.97 5.04 3.21
CA LEU A 113 7.61 6.26 3.94
C LEU A 113 7.34 5.96 5.41
N TYR A 114 6.71 4.82 5.73
CA TYR A 114 6.52 4.38 7.12
C TYR A 114 7.87 4.15 7.81
N GLU A 115 8.82 3.50 7.13
CA GLU A 115 10.17 3.28 7.66
C GLU A 115 10.90 4.60 7.90
N MET A 116 10.76 5.58 7.01
CA MET A 116 11.36 6.91 7.18
C MET A 116 10.78 7.63 8.40
N SER A 117 9.45 7.65 8.59
CA SER A 117 8.81 8.22 9.80
C SER A 117 9.23 7.48 11.06
N ARG A 118 9.29 6.14 11.03
CA ARG A 118 9.75 5.33 12.15
C ARG A 118 11.17 5.68 12.57
N ARG A 119 12.08 5.84 11.61
CA ARG A 119 13.48 6.21 11.88
C ARG A 119 13.58 7.62 12.45
N ARG A 120 12.80 8.57 11.91
CA ARG A 120 12.73 9.95 12.42
C ARG A 120 12.29 9.97 13.88
N GLU A 121 11.23 9.25 14.22
CA GLU A 121 10.71 9.15 15.59
C GLU A 121 11.75 8.59 16.57
N ARG A 122 12.65 7.72 16.09
CA ARG A 122 13.76 7.15 16.85
C ARG A 122 15.04 8.01 16.85
N GLY A 123 15.02 9.20 16.24
CA GLY A 123 16.16 10.08 16.13
C GLY A 123 17.29 9.54 15.24
N LEU A 124 17.02 8.56 14.37
CA LEU A 124 18.01 7.94 13.49
C LEU A 124 18.16 8.76 12.20
N LYS A 125 19.39 8.79 11.67
CA LYS A 125 19.63 9.35 10.34
C LYS A 125 18.80 8.62 9.30
N THR A 126 18.13 9.37 8.43
CA THR A 126 17.20 8.83 7.43
C THR A 126 17.56 9.40 6.07
N THR A 127 17.67 8.52 5.09
CA THR A 127 17.87 8.83 3.66
C THR A 127 16.90 7.99 2.83
N TRP A 128 16.71 8.34 1.56
CA TRP A 128 15.87 7.55 0.65
C TRP A 128 16.28 6.06 0.59
N ALA A 129 17.58 5.77 0.68
CA ALA A 129 18.09 4.39 0.68
C ALA A 129 17.59 3.58 1.89
N ASN A 130 17.28 4.24 3.01
CA ASN A 130 16.72 3.57 4.19
C ASN A 130 15.28 3.12 3.99
N ALA A 131 14.53 3.72 3.06
CA ALA A 131 13.20 3.26 2.67
C ALA A 131 13.24 1.80 2.17
N PHE A 132 14.32 1.41 1.51
CA PHE A 132 14.55 0.03 1.07
C PHE A 132 15.11 -0.90 2.16
N GLY A 133 15.42 -0.36 3.34
CA GLY A 133 15.92 -1.14 4.48
C GLY A 133 14.95 -2.23 4.94
N VAL A 134 13.67 -2.06 4.63
CA VAL A 134 12.61 -3.05 4.92
C VAL A 134 12.91 -4.41 4.27
N VAL A 135 13.52 -4.45 3.08
CA VAL A 135 13.87 -5.69 2.38
C VAL A 135 14.87 -6.55 3.19
N ARG A 136 15.68 -5.91 4.04
CA ARG A 136 16.66 -6.57 4.91
C ARG A 136 16.16 -6.69 6.36
N SER A 137 14.95 -6.27 6.65
CA SER A 137 14.38 -6.31 7.99
C SER A 137 13.76 -7.68 8.29
N ARG A 138 13.62 -7.99 9.58
CA ARG A 138 12.88 -9.18 10.04
C ARG A 138 11.40 -9.14 9.65
N ALA A 139 10.85 -7.96 9.45
CA ALA A 139 9.46 -7.77 9.03
C ALA A 139 9.22 -8.13 7.55
N PHE A 140 10.27 -8.31 6.73
CA PHE A 140 10.13 -8.47 5.27
C PHE A 140 9.18 -9.60 4.89
N GLY A 141 9.29 -10.78 5.50
CA GLY A 141 8.43 -11.92 5.19
C GLY A 141 6.95 -11.61 5.40
N SER A 142 6.61 -11.00 6.54
CA SER A 142 5.23 -10.60 6.87
C SER A 142 4.71 -9.50 5.93
N VAL A 143 5.55 -8.49 5.67
CA VAL A 143 5.23 -7.39 4.75
C VAL A 143 5.03 -7.92 3.33
N PHE A 144 5.85 -8.87 2.89
CA PHE A 144 5.74 -9.49 1.57
C PHE A 144 4.43 -10.27 1.42
N VAL A 145 4.08 -11.12 2.40
CA VAL A 145 2.82 -11.89 2.39
C VAL A 145 1.60 -10.97 2.38
N LEU A 146 1.61 -9.94 3.22
CA LEU A 146 0.52 -8.96 3.24
C LEU A 146 0.47 -8.16 1.93
N GLY A 147 1.63 -7.80 1.36
CA GLY A 147 1.73 -7.14 0.05
C GLY A 147 1.16 -8.01 -1.08
N LEU A 148 1.47 -9.32 -1.07
CA LEU A 148 0.91 -10.27 -2.03
C LEU A 148 -0.62 -10.38 -1.90
N SER A 149 -1.15 -10.29 -0.68
CA SER A 149 -2.60 -10.23 -0.45
C SER A 149 -3.23 -8.97 -1.06
N MET A 150 -2.55 -7.81 -0.99
CA MET A 150 -3.00 -6.58 -1.67
C MET A 150 -3.01 -6.73 -3.19
N VAL A 151 -1.98 -7.37 -3.75
CA VAL A 151 -1.93 -7.68 -5.19
C VAL A 151 -3.08 -8.63 -5.58
N ALA A 152 -3.38 -9.64 -4.78
CA ALA A 152 -4.52 -10.53 -5.03
C ALA A 152 -5.86 -9.77 -5.00
N ILE A 153 -6.05 -8.86 -4.06
CA ILE A 153 -7.23 -7.97 -3.99
C ILE A 153 -7.30 -7.07 -5.23
N PHE A 154 -6.18 -6.50 -5.67
CA PHE A 154 -6.11 -5.70 -6.89
C PHE A 154 -6.50 -6.51 -8.13
N LEU A 155 -5.98 -7.73 -8.28
CA LEU A 155 -6.34 -8.60 -9.40
C LEU A 155 -7.82 -9.01 -9.36
N ALA A 156 -8.37 -9.27 -8.18
CA ALA A 156 -9.79 -9.54 -8.01
C ALA A 156 -10.65 -8.31 -8.40
N TRP A 157 -10.22 -7.09 -8.06
CA TRP A 157 -10.84 -5.84 -8.51
C TRP A 157 -10.81 -5.72 -10.04
N MET A 158 -9.64 -5.95 -10.67
CA MET A 158 -9.51 -5.88 -12.13
C MET A 158 -10.42 -6.91 -12.82
N PHE A 159 -10.52 -8.11 -12.27
CA PHE A 159 -11.43 -9.15 -12.75
C PHE A 159 -12.90 -8.72 -12.62
N ALA A 160 -13.30 -8.17 -11.47
CA ALA A 160 -14.64 -7.66 -11.27
C ALA A 160 -14.96 -6.51 -12.25
N ALA A 161 -14.04 -5.57 -12.43
CA ALA A 161 -14.19 -4.44 -13.35
C ALA A 161 -14.33 -4.91 -14.82
N TYR A 162 -13.56 -5.91 -15.21
CA TYR A 162 -13.69 -6.55 -16.54
C TYR A 162 -15.09 -7.10 -16.74
N TRP A 163 -15.63 -7.86 -15.78
CA TRP A 163 -16.97 -8.43 -15.88
C TRP A 163 -18.07 -7.36 -15.83
N ILE A 164 -17.90 -6.30 -15.05
CA ILE A 164 -18.84 -5.16 -15.05
C ILE A 164 -18.93 -4.58 -16.47
N TYR A 165 -17.79 -4.36 -17.13
CA TYR A 165 -17.76 -3.88 -18.51
C TYR A 165 -18.46 -4.88 -19.46
N GLN A 166 -18.09 -6.17 -19.41
CA GLN A 166 -18.65 -7.21 -20.27
C GLN A 166 -20.19 -7.31 -20.18
N LEU A 167 -20.72 -7.12 -18.99
CA LEU A 167 -22.16 -7.22 -18.72
C LEU A 167 -22.95 -5.92 -18.99
N THR A 168 -22.26 -4.82 -19.30
CA THR A 168 -22.88 -3.50 -19.50
C THR A 168 -22.66 -2.95 -20.90
N LEU A 169 -21.49 -2.37 -21.18
CA LEU A 169 -21.13 -1.78 -22.47
C LEU A 169 -20.42 -2.76 -23.41
N GLY A 170 -19.90 -3.89 -22.91
CA GLY A 170 -19.25 -4.91 -23.70
C GLY A 170 -20.23 -5.86 -24.42
N PRO A 171 -19.73 -6.97 -25.03
CA PRO A 171 -18.34 -7.44 -25.04
C PRO A 171 -17.43 -6.76 -26.08
N GLU A 172 -17.98 -6.02 -27.03
CA GLU A 172 -17.19 -5.42 -28.11
C GLU A 172 -16.29 -4.31 -27.60
N PRO A 173 -15.00 -4.26 -28.05
CA PRO A 173 -14.12 -3.18 -27.65
C PRO A 173 -14.62 -1.83 -28.22
N PRO A 174 -14.42 -0.71 -27.49
CA PRO A 174 -14.82 0.60 -27.98
C PRO A 174 -14.11 0.95 -29.30
N ALA A 175 -14.83 1.56 -30.24
CA ALA A 175 -14.27 1.97 -31.51
C ALA A 175 -13.28 3.15 -31.39
N SER A 176 -13.48 4.01 -30.38
CA SER A 176 -12.61 5.15 -30.08
C SER A 176 -12.78 5.60 -28.63
N ILE A 177 -11.86 6.44 -28.13
CA ILE A 177 -11.96 7.08 -26.81
C ILE A 177 -13.21 7.95 -26.74
N GLU A 178 -13.52 8.67 -27.82
CA GLU A 178 -14.66 9.57 -27.88
C GLU A 178 -16.00 8.79 -27.84
N SER A 179 -16.13 7.69 -28.60
CA SER A 179 -17.32 6.85 -28.58
C SER A 179 -17.53 6.25 -27.19
N PHE A 180 -16.47 5.72 -26.58
CA PHE A 180 -16.53 5.16 -25.23
C PHE A 180 -16.97 6.20 -24.20
N ALA A 181 -16.35 7.39 -24.20
CA ALA A 181 -16.74 8.46 -23.29
C ALA A 181 -18.21 8.87 -23.46
N ARG A 182 -18.69 8.93 -24.71
CA ARG A 182 -20.11 9.20 -25.03
C ARG A 182 -21.00 8.09 -24.47
N ASP A 183 -20.67 6.84 -24.71
CA ASP A 183 -21.47 5.70 -24.26
C ASP A 183 -21.55 5.64 -22.73
N VAL A 184 -20.46 5.94 -22.02
CA VAL A 184 -20.43 6.02 -20.55
C VAL A 184 -21.40 7.06 -20.00
N VAL A 185 -21.49 8.26 -20.63
CA VAL A 185 -22.29 9.37 -20.07
C VAL A 185 -23.70 9.46 -20.68
N ALA A 186 -23.93 8.93 -21.88
CA ALA A 186 -25.18 9.13 -22.62
C ALA A 186 -26.07 7.90 -22.63
N THR A 187 -25.63 6.72 -22.24
CA THR A 187 -26.41 5.50 -22.27
C THR A 187 -26.78 5.00 -20.88
N SER A 188 -27.92 4.28 -20.78
CA SER A 188 -28.33 3.59 -19.54
C SER A 188 -27.31 2.52 -19.12
N ALA A 189 -26.70 1.81 -20.09
CA ALA A 189 -25.67 0.82 -19.86
C ALA A 189 -24.40 1.47 -19.26
N GLY A 190 -24.00 2.65 -19.77
CA GLY A 190 -22.86 3.42 -19.24
C GLY A 190 -23.11 3.90 -17.80
N TRP A 191 -24.30 4.38 -17.49
CA TRP A 191 -24.66 4.75 -16.12
C TRP A 191 -24.70 3.54 -15.19
N THR A 192 -25.17 2.39 -15.66
CA THR A 192 -25.17 1.13 -14.90
C THR A 192 -23.73 0.70 -14.63
N MET A 193 -22.85 0.71 -15.65
CA MET A 193 -21.43 0.40 -15.51
C MET A 193 -20.76 1.29 -14.45
N THR A 194 -21.01 2.59 -14.54
CA THR A 194 -20.42 3.57 -13.61
C THR A 194 -20.93 3.36 -12.18
N GLY A 195 -22.24 3.21 -12.00
CA GLY A 195 -22.84 3.04 -10.68
C GLY A 195 -22.41 1.74 -10.00
N VAL A 196 -22.49 0.61 -10.73
CA VAL A 196 -22.02 -0.69 -10.22
C VAL A 196 -20.52 -0.67 -9.99
N GLY A 197 -19.74 -0.10 -10.92
CA GLY A 197 -18.28 0.03 -10.80
C GLY A 197 -17.84 0.81 -9.57
N ILE A 198 -18.47 1.97 -9.31
CA ILE A 198 -18.19 2.77 -8.10
C ILE A 198 -18.58 1.98 -6.84
N GLY A 199 -19.76 1.34 -6.84
CA GLY A 199 -20.21 0.54 -5.69
C GLY A 199 -19.28 -0.62 -5.35
N VAL A 200 -18.91 -1.41 -6.35
CA VAL A 200 -17.96 -2.53 -6.17
C VAL A 200 -16.58 -2.02 -5.81
N GLY A 201 -16.08 -0.98 -6.49
CA GLY A 201 -14.79 -0.35 -6.18
C GLY A 201 -14.73 0.18 -4.74
N PHE A 202 -15.82 0.75 -4.23
CA PHE A 202 -15.94 1.17 -2.84
C PHE A 202 -15.80 -0.01 -1.87
N LEU A 203 -16.40 -1.17 -2.17
CA LEU A 203 -16.23 -2.37 -1.33
C LEU A 203 -14.77 -2.84 -1.30
N PHE A 204 -14.07 -2.81 -2.44
CA PHE A 204 -12.63 -3.11 -2.48
C PHE A 204 -11.80 -2.08 -1.70
N ALA A 205 -12.13 -0.79 -1.79
CA ALA A 205 -11.46 0.26 -1.00
C ALA A 205 -11.65 0.07 0.51
N VAL A 206 -12.87 -0.28 0.94
CA VAL A 206 -13.16 -0.61 2.35
C VAL A 206 -12.38 -1.85 2.79
N LEU A 207 -12.30 -2.89 1.97
CA LEU A 207 -11.52 -4.10 2.25
C LEU A 207 -10.04 -3.77 2.45
N VAL A 208 -9.45 -2.97 1.57
CA VAL A 208 -8.05 -2.52 1.69
C VAL A 208 -7.84 -1.65 2.93
N LEU A 209 -8.79 -0.76 3.25
CA LEU A 209 -8.74 0.05 4.47
C LEU A 209 -8.75 -0.86 5.72
N LEU A 210 -9.63 -1.84 5.77
CA LEU A 210 -9.75 -2.80 6.88
C LEU A 210 -8.45 -3.58 7.08
N ILE A 211 -7.86 -4.09 6.00
CA ILE A 211 -6.71 -4.99 6.06
C ILE A 211 -5.40 -4.20 6.15
N GLY A 212 -5.26 -3.10 5.40
CA GLY A 212 -3.98 -2.47 5.12
C GLY A 212 -3.64 -1.25 5.96
N ALA A 213 -4.64 -0.49 6.45
CA ALA A 213 -4.40 0.84 7.03
C ALA A 213 -3.44 0.82 8.24
N ILE A 214 -3.56 -0.16 9.11
CA ILE A 214 -2.76 -0.27 10.34
C ILE A 214 -1.76 -1.44 10.27
N SER A 215 -2.04 -2.47 9.45
CA SER A 215 -1.22 -3.68 9.42
C SER A 215 0.22 -3.43 8.98
N PHE A 216 0.44 -2.67 7.90
CA PHE A 216 1.79 -2.42 7.39
C PHE A 216 2.67 -1.63 8.36
N PRO A 217 2.23 -0.48 8.91
CA PRO A 217 3.01 0.22 9.93
C PRO A 217 3.23 -0.63 11.19
N LEU A 218 2.24 -1.42 11.62
CA LEU A 218 2.37 -2.30 12.78
C LEU A 218 3.42 -3.39 12.56
N LEU A 219 3.44 -4.04 11.39
CA LEU A 219 4.45 -5.05 11.04
C LEU A 219 5.87 -4.48 11.00
N LEU A 220 6.03 -3.21 10.61
CA LEU A 220 7.34 -2.53 10.64
C LEU A 220 7.78 -2.16 12.05
N ASP A 221 6.84 -1.84 12.94
CA ASP A 221 7.15 -1.38 14.29
C ASP A 221 7.34 -2.52 15.28
N ARG A 222 6.61 -3.64 15.10
CA ARG A 222 6.61 -4.79 16.03
C ARG A 222 6.79 -6.12 15.30
N GLU A 223 7.37 -7.09 15.99
CA GLU A 223 7.54 -8.46 15.49
C GLU A 223 6.26 -9.30 15.67
N VAL A 224 5.09 -8.73 15.35
CA VAL A 224 3.81 -9.45 15.35
C VAL A 224 3.62 -10.22 14.04
N GLY A 225 2.84 -11.29 14.07
CA GLY A 225 2.48 -12.03 12.85
C GLY A 225 1.46 -11.29 11.98
N VAL A 226 1.37 -11.71 10.70
CA VAL A 226 0.43 -11.13 9.73
C VAL A 226 -1.01 -11.18 10.23
N ALA A 227 -1.44 -12.31 10.81
CA ALA A 227 -2.79 -12.48 11.33
C ALA A 227 -3.11 -11.46 12.45
N THR A 228 -2.18 -11.28 13.40
CA THR A 228 -2.33 -10.29 14.49
C THR A 228 -2.36 -8.87 13.94
N ALA A 229 -1.55 -8.56 12.92
CA ALA A 229 -1.54 -7.24 12.30
C ALA A 229 -2.87 -6.94 11.60
N VAL A 230 -3.40 -7.88 10.81
CA VAL A 230 -4.70 -7.76 10.14
C VAL A 230 -5.85 -7.67 11.16
N GLU A 231 -5.88 -8.53 12.17
CA GLU A 231 -6.87 -8.45 13.25
C GLU A 231 -6.85 -7.07 13.92
N THR A 232 -5.64 -6.55 14.22
CA THR A 232 -5.49 -5.23 14.84
C THR A 232 -5.97 -4.11 13.93
N SER A 233 -5.72 -4.21 12.61
CA SER A 233 -6.19 -3.22 11.62
C SER A 233 -7.72 -3.22 11.55
N ILE A 234 -8.35 -4.39 11.45
CA ILE A 234 -9.82 -4.53 11.45
C ILE A 234 -10.41 -3.97 12.74
N ARG A 235 -9.84 -4.32 13.90
CA ARG A 235 -10.29 -3.79 15.20
C ARG A 235 -10.12 -2.27 15.29
N SER A 236 -9.06 -1.71 14.71
CA SER A 236 -8.82 -0.27 14.68
C SER A 236 -9.91 0.46 13.91
N VAL A 237 -10.31 -0.07 12.76
CA VAL A 237 -11.41 0.47 11.95
C VAL A 237 -12.76 0.30 12.68
N ALA A 238 -13.03 -0.89 13.22
CA ALA A 238 -14.28 -1.18 13.94
C ALA A 238 -14.43 -0.35 15.22
N THR A 239 -13.33 -0.03 15.92
CA THR A 239 -13.35 0.81 17.12
C THR A 239 -13.49 2.29 16.81
N ASN A 240 -13.03 2.73 15.62
CA ASN A 240 -12.99 4.12 15.17
C ASN A 240 -13.66 4.31 13.79
N PRO A 241 -14.92 3.89 13.58
CA PRO A 241 -15.50 3.83 12.23
C PRO A 241 -15.55 5.19 11.54
N ILE A 242 -15.97 6.24 12.24
CA ILE A 242 -16.08 7.59 11.67
C ILE A 242 -14.69 8.19 11.37
N PRO A 243 -13.72 8.24 12.30
CA PRO A 243 -12.38 8.73 12.00
C PRO A 243 -11.71 7.97 10.86
N MET A 244 -11.86 6.62 10.82
CA MET A 244 -11.25 5.81 9.77
C MET A 244 -11.95 5.99 8.41
N ALA A 245 -13.26 6.18 8.38
CA ALA A 245 -13.99 6.55 7.15
C ALA A 245 -13.53 7.93 6.64
N VAL A 246 -13.40 8.92 7.51
CA VAL A 246 -12.87 10.25 7.15
C VAL A 246 -11.43 10.13 6.66
N TRP A 247 -10.58 9.31 7.29
CA TRP A 247 -9.23 9.04 6.80
C TRP A 247 -9.25 8.43 5.40
N GLY A 248 -10.10 7.43 5.16
CA GLY A 248 -10.28 6.82 3.84
C GLY A 248 -10.70 7.85 2.78
N MET A 249 -11.61 8.77 3.12
CA MET A 249 -12.02 9.87 2.23
C MET A 249 -10.87 10.86 1.97
N ILE A 250 -10.06 11.20 2.97
CA ILE A 250 -8.86 12.04 2.81
C ILE A 250 -7.87 11.37 1.86
N VAL A 251 -7.63 10.07 2.03
CA VAL A 251 -6.73 9.30 1.14
C VAL A 251 -7.29 9.28 -0.28
N ALA A 252 -8.55 8.88 -0.46
CA ALA A 252 -9.18 8.81 -1.78
C ALA A 252 -9.23 10.18 -2.47
N GLY A 253 -9.68 11.21 -1.77
CA GLY A 253 -9.72 12.59 -2.29
C GLY A 253 -8.34 13.12 -2.63
N GLY A 254 -7.35 12.88 -1.76
CA GLY A 254 -5.96 13.26 -2.00
C GLY A 254 -5.38 12.58 -3.26
N LEU A 255 -5.63 11.27 -3.43
CA LEU A 255 -5.18 10.54 -4.62
C LEU A 255 -5.87 11.05 -5.89
N VAL A 256 -7.17 11.32 -5.86
CA VAL A 256 -7.89 11.92 -6.98
C VAL A 256 -7.30 13.28 -7.33
N LEU A 257 -7.17 14.18 -6.36
CA LEU A 257 -6.59 15.53 -6.58
C LEU A 257 -5.15 15.46 -7.07
N GLY A 258 -4.34 14.54 -6.53
CA GLY A 258 -2.96 14.32 -6.97
C GLY A 258 -2.84 13.74 -8.38
N SER A 259 -3.89 13.06 -8.84
CA SER A 259 -3.90 12.48 -10.19
C SER A 259 -4.33 13.46 -11.28
N LEU A 260 -5.09 14.51 -10.94
CA LEU A 260 -5.59 15.49 -11.92
C LEU A 260 -4.47 16.15 -12.74
N PRO A 261 -3.32 16.60 -12.17
CA PRO A 261 -2.23 17.15 -12.97
C PRO A 261 -1.34 16.01 -13.54
N LEU A 262 -1.91 15.11 -14.34
CA LEU A 262 -1.19 13.99 -14.98
C LEU A 262 -0.35 13.17 -13.97
N LEU A 263 -0.95 12.86 -12.81
CA LEU A 263 -0.33 12.10 -11.71
C LEU A 263 0.85 12.82 -11.00
N LEU A 264 1.27 14.00 -11.47
CA LEU A 264 2.39 14.73 -10.86
C LEU A 264 2.11 15.17 -9.44
N GLY A 265 0.85 15.47 -9.11
CA GLY A 265 0.46 15.81 -7.74
C GLY A 265 0.68 14.68 -6.73
N LEU A 266 0.79 13.42 -7.19
CA LEU A 266 1.08 12.28 -6.32
C LEU A 266 2.48 12.35 -5.70
N ILE A 267 3.43 13.08 -6.30
CA ILE A 267 4.75 13.32 -5.73
C ILE A 267 4.65 14.05 -4.39
N ILE A 268 3.60 14.86 -4.19
CA ILE A 268 3.34 15.57 -2.93
C ILE A 268 2.34 14.81 -2.06
N VAL A 269 1.26 14.32 -2.66
CA VAL A 269 0.15 13.70 -1.93
C VAL A 269 0.58 12.38 -1.28
N MET A 270 1.29 11.52 -2.02
CA MET A 270 1.70 10.20 -1.51
C MET A 270 2.59 10.28 -0.27
N PRO A 271 3.63 11.15 -0.21
CA PRO A 271 4.41 11.26 1.01
C PRO A 271 3.60 11.77 2.20
N VAL A 272 2.76 12.79 2.02
CA VAL A 272 1.94 13.34 3.11
C VAL A 272 1.01 12.27 3.68
N LEU A 273 0.34 11.50 2.81
CA LEU A 273 -0.57 10.44 3.21
C LEU A 273 0.18 9.23 3.81
N GLY A 274 1.34 8.86 3.24
CA GLY A 274 2.16 7.75 3.75
C GLY A 274 2.68 8.07 5.15
N HIS A 275 3.39 9.19 5.32
CA HIS A 275 3.85 9.62 6.65
C HIS A 275 2.66 9.82 7.61
N GLY A 276 1.55 10.41 7.13
CA GLY A 276 0.30 10.55 7.91
C GLY A 276 -0.22 9.19 8.40
N THR A 277 -0.22 8.16 7.54
CA THR A 277 -0.68 6.81 7.94
C THR A 277 0.18 6.23 9.07
N TRP A 278 1.50 6.48 9.08
CA TRP A 278 2.36 6.12 10.20
C TRP A 278 1.90 6.80 11.49
N HIS A 279 1.65 8.10 11.47
CA HIS A 279 1.19 8.84 12.64
C HIS A 279 -0.22 8.47 13.07
N LEU A 280 -1.10 8.10 12.13
CA LEU A 280 -2.40 7.52 12.45
C LEU A 280 -2.24 6.20 13.22
N TYR A 281 -1.39 5.30 12.73
CA TYR A 281 -1.07 4.06 13.43
C TYR A 281 -0.58 4.34 14.86
N ARG A 282 0.35 5.27 15.05
CA ARG A 282 0.88 5.63 16.37
C ARG A 282 -0.18 6.22 17.32
N LYS A 283 -1.21 6.88 16.79
CA LYS A 283 -2.34 7.37 17.59
C LYS A 283 -3.30 6.24 17.97
N VAL A 284 -3.62 5.37 17.03
CA VAL A 284 -4.63 4.32 17.21
C VAL A 284 -4.09 3.15 18.01
N VAL A 285 -2.81 2.77 17.85
CA VAL A 285 -2.22 1.60 18.52
C VAL A 285 -1.25 2.06 19.61
N SER A 286 -1.52 1.66 20.85
CA SER A 286 -0.65 1.99 21.98
C SER A 286 0.41 0.92 22.24
N ASN A 287 1.52 1.37 22.83
CA ASN A 287 2.63 0.51 23.26
C ASN A 287 2.29 -0.15 24.61
N GLY A 288 1.16 -0.63 24.91
CA GLY A 288 0.87 -1.51 26.06
C GLY A 288 1.60 -1.29 27.42
N GLN A 289 2.34 -0.18 27.56
CA GLN A 289 3.01 0.25 28.77
C GLN A 289 2.39 1.58 29.22
N GLN A 290 1.35 1.47 29.99
CA GLN A 290 0.95 2.44 31.00
C GLN A 290 0.40 1.67 32.19
#